data_9c2bbae5e21735a2b02718211ce42ade
#
_entry.id   9c2bbae5e21735a2b02718211ce42ade
#
_cell.length_a   1.000
_cell.length_b   1.000
_cell.length_c   1.000
_cell.angle_alpha   90.00
_cell.angle_beta   90.00
_cell.angle_gamma   90.00
#
_symmetry.space_group_name_H-M   'P 1'
#
loop_
_entity.id
_entity.type
_entity.pdbx_description
1 polymer ?
#
loop_
_entity_poly.entity_id
_entity_poly.type
_entity_poly.pdbx_seq_one_letter_code
_entity_poly.pdbx_strand_id
1 'polypeptide(L)'
;LSIHSFPTRRSSDLGANLGDDVLYSGTVAAALEGRFLGRTSFAFSFASRQLDNLPTAAYFARKLVEAHGSLDLPPRTVLNVNIPNLPIEHIRGIQLTRLGHRARAAAPLKVVDPRGKEGYWIAAAGDAEDGGPGTDFHAVMQGYVSITPLQLDRTFSDAFSSLDGWLEGLR
;
A
#
# COMPACT_ATOMS: atom_id res chain seq x y z
N LEU A 1 -21.87 -10.87 -13.84
CA LEU A 1 -20.79 -11.16 -12.89
C LEU A 1 -21.21 -10.71 -11.49
N SER A 2 -21.58 -11.68 -10.65
CA SER A 2 -21.87 -11.42 -9.24
C SER A 2 -20.55 -11.26 -8.51
N ILE A 3 -20.20 -10.03 -8.14
CA ILE A 3 -19.08 -9.77 -7.26
C ILE A 3 -19.55 -10.12 -5.86
N HIS A 4 -19.20 -11.29 -5.39
CA HIS A 4 -19.36 -11.66 -4.00
C HIS A 4 -18.32 -10.87 -3.20
N SER A 5 -18.75 -9.79 -2.56
CA SER A 5 -17.96 -9.13 -1.55
C SER A 5 -17.84 -10.07 -0.36
N PHE A 6 -16.71 -10.74 -0.23
CA PHE A 6 -16.36 -11.31 1.06
C PHE A 6 -16.37 -10.19 2.10
N PRO A 7 -16.77 -10.46 3.35
CA PRO A 7 -16.64 -9.50 4.43
C PRO A 7 -15.14 -9.32 4.69
N THR A 8 -14.50 -8.54 3.84
CA THR A 8 -13.18 -8.04 4.11
C THR A 8 -13.33 -7.11 5.31
N ARG A 9 -12.46 -7.26 6.28
CA ARG A 9 -12.26 -6.27 7.32
C ARG A 9 -11.76 -4.98 6.68
N ARG A 10 -12.69 -4.21 6.13
CA ARG A 10 -12.41 -2.88 5.67
C ARG A 10 -12.34 -1.98 6.89
N SER A 11 -11.14 -1.78 7.41
CA SER A 11 -10.93 -0.78 8.44
C SER A 11 -11.13 0.64 7.88
N SER A 12 -11.00 0.84 6.58
CA SER A 12 -11.46 2.02 5.83
C SER A 12 -11.15 1.85 4.34
N ASP A 13 -12.05 2.27 3.46
CA ASP A 13 -11.77 2.50 2.04
C ASP A 13 -11.00 3.83 1.85
N LEU A 14 -10.70 4.53 2.94
CA LEU A 14 -9.99 5.80 3.01
C LEU A 14 -8.76 5.62 3.87
N GLY A 15 -7.63 6.06 3.37
CA GLY A 15 -6.36 6.02 4.07
C GLY A 15 -5.18 5.71 3.16
N ALA A 16 -4.00 5.87 3.70
CA ALA A 16 -2.75 5.56 3.03
C ALA A 16 -2.60 4.06 2.80
N ASN A 17 -1.88 3.69 1.76
CA ASN A 17 -1.37 2.36 1.52
C ASN A 17 0.16 2.43 1.55
N LEU A 18 0.74 2.47 2.75
CA LEU A 18 2.15 2.67 3.02
C LEU A 18 2.79 1.39 3.55
N GLY A 19 4.03 1.14 3.16
CA GLY A 19 4.79 -0.01 3.62
C GLY A 19 4.03 -1.33 3.45
N ASP A 20 3.95 -2.11 4.53
CA ASP A 20 3.30 -3.43 4.52
C ASP A 20 1.78 -3.38 4.25
N ASP A 21 1.14 -2.21 4.36
CA ASP A 21 -0.30 -2.07 4.08
C ASP A 21 -0.63 -2.46 2.63
N VAL A 22 0.31 -2.33 1.69
CA VAL A 22 0.13 -2.73 0.28
C VAL A 22 -0.25 -4.20 0.13
N LEU A 23 0.15 -5.06 1.08
CA LEU A 23 -0.15 -6.50 1.07
C LEU A 23 -1.64 -6.80 1.27
N TYR A 24 -2.34 -5.89 1.93
CA TYR A 24 -3.76 -6.04 2.31
C TYR A 24 -4.66 -5.04 1.61
N SER A 25 -4.09 -4.18 0.75
CA SER A 25 -4.81 -3.10 0.08
C SER A 25 -5.64 -3.59 -1.10
N GLY A 26 -6.96 -3.37 -1.05
CA GLY A 26 -7.84 -3.57 -2.19
C GLY A 26 -7.55 -2.62 -3.35
N THR A 27 -7.12 -1.39 -3.06
CA THR A 27 -6.72 -0.40 -4.07
C THR A 27 -5.48 -0.86 -4.84
N VAL A 28 -4.47 -1.33 -4.13
CA VAL A 28 -3.25 -1.88 -4.76
C VAL A 28 -3.56 -3.16 -5.52
N ALA A 29 -4.39 -4.06 -4.96
CA ALA A 29 -4.81 -5.28 -5.63
C ALA A 29 -5.54 -5.00 -6.95
N ALA A 30 -6.44 -4.01 -6.99
CA ALA A 30 -7.14 -3.62 -8.21
C ALA A 30 -6.15 -3.06 -9.27
N ALA A 31 -5.17 -2.27 -8.86
CA ALA A 31 -4.12 -1.77 -9.76
C ALA A 31 -3.23 -2.92 -10.28
N LEU A 32 -2.92 -3.91 -9.44
CA LEU A 32 -2.19 -5.11 -9.85
C LEU A 32 -2.96 -5.92 -10.90
N GLU A 33 -4.29 -6.01 -10.81
CA GLU A 33 -5.12 -6.62 -11.86
C GLU A 33 -5.08 -5.81 -13.17
N GLY A 34 -5.02 -4.48 -13.09
CA GLY A 34 -4.91 -3.59 -14.25
C GLY A 34 -3.67 -3.83 -15.13
N ARG A 35 -2.63 -4.47 -14.61
CA ARG A 35 -1.38 -4.76 -15.35
C ARG A 35 -1.59 -5.60 -16.61
N PHE A 36 -2.66 -6.39 -16.68
CA PHE A 36 -2.98 -7.21 -17.84
C PHE A 36 -3.48 -6.38 -19.04
N LEU A 37 -3.81 -5.12 -18.82
CA LEU A 37 -4.27 -4.22 -19.88
C LEU A 37 -3.13 -3.66 -20.73
N GLY A 38 -1.87 -4.04 -20.47
CA GLY A 38 -0.70 -3.60 -21.22
C GLY A 38 -0.37 -2.12 -21.05
N ARG A 39 -0.84 -1.51 -19.96
CA ARG A 39 -0.60 -0.10 -19.61
C ARG A 39 -0.11 0.01 -18.18
N THR A 40 0.60 1.09 -17.86
CA THR A 40 0.98 1.42 -16.48
C THR A 40 -0.26 1.56 -15.62
N SER A 41 -0.30 0.83 -14.51
CA SER A 41 -1.38 0.90 -13.53
C SER A 41 -0.97 1.75 -12.34
N PHE A 42 -1.93 2.53 -11.83
CA PHE A 42 -1.74 3.39 -10.67
C PHE A 42 -2.69 2.97 -9.54
N ALA A 43 -2.17 2.89 -8.33
CA ALA A 43 -2.94 2.80 -7.10
C ALA A 43 -2.85 4.16 -6.40
N PHE A 44 -3.89 4.97 -6.49
CA PHE A 44 -3.94 6.26 -5.80
C PHE A 44 -4.58 6.14 -4.43
N SER A 45 -3.91 6.66 -3.43
CA SER A 45 -4.36 6.67 -2.04
C SER A 45 -4.24 8.06 -1.44
N PHE A 46 -5.32 8.53 -0.82
CA PHE A 46 -5.29 9.76 -0.04
C PHE A 46 -4.88 9.42 1.39
N ALA A 47 -3.75 9.94 1.83
CA ALA A 47 -3.12 9.56 3.10
C ALA A 47 -3.82 10.16 4.33
N SER A 48 -5.14 10.08 4.36
CA SER A 48 -5.99 10.57 5.45
C SER A 48 -7.35 9.89 5.44
N ARG A 49 -7.98 9.82 6.60
CA ARG A 49 -9.40 9.48 6.75
C ARG A 49 -10.31 10.71 6.66
N GLN A 50 -9.75 11.90 6.82
CA GLN A 50 -10.41 13.19 6.62
C GLN A 50 -10.22 13.64 5.18
N LEU A 51 -11.24 14.23 4.58
CA LEU A 51 -11.27 14.57 3.14
C LEU A 51 -11.12 16.07 2.89
N ASP A 52 -10.41 16.78 3.76
CA ASP A 52 -10.34 18.24 3.73
C ASP A 52 -9.70 18.78 2.43
N ASN A 53 -8.68 18.11 1.92
CA ASN A 53 -7.91 18.52 0.75
C ASN A 53 -8.05 17.54 -0.43
N LEU A 54 -9.22 16.96 -0.64
CA LEU A 54 -9.46 16.04 -1.76
C LEU A 54 -9.13 16.64 -3.14
N PRO A 55 -9.34 17.94 -3.41
CA PRO A 55 -8.89 18.57 -4.65
C PRO A 55 -7.39 18.44 -4.92
N THR A 56 -6.55 18.43 -3.88
CA THR A 56 -5.10 18.16 -4.00
C THR A 56 -4.84 16.77 -4.54
N ALA A 57 -5.56 15.76 -4.02
CA ALA A 57 -5.43 14.39 -4.51
C ALA A 57 -5.85 14.28 -5.98
N ALA A 58 -6.96 14.88 -6.35
CA ALA A 58 -7.44 14.91 -7.73
C ALA A 58 -6.45 15.59 -8.68
N TYR A 59 -5.84 16.69 -8.27
CA TYR A 59 -4.82 17.40 -9.04
C TYR A 59 -3.61 16.50 -9.34
N PHE A 60 -3.02 15.86 -8.32
CA PHE A 60 -1.84 15.03 -8.51
C PHE A 60 -2.16 13.74 -9.26
N ALA A 61 -3.30 13.11 -9.01
CA ALA A 61 -3.75 11.95 -9.76
C ALA A 61 -3.87 12.27 -11.25
N ARG A 62 -4.55 13.35 -11.59
CA ARG A 62 -4.69 13.83 -12.97
C ARG A 62 -3.33 14.11 -13.61
N LYS A 63 -2.47 14.88 -12.94
CA LYS A 63 -1.13 15.24 -13.42
C LYS A 63 -0.29 14.00 -13.75
N LEU A 64 -0.30 12.99 -12.89
CA LEU A 64 0.45 11.74 -13.09
C LEU A 64 -0.14 10.90 -14.23
N VAL A 65 -1.46 10.82 -14.33
CA VAL A 65 -2.11 10.09 -15.42
C VAL A 65 -1.87 10.79 -16.77
N GLU A 66 -1.92 12.10 -16.84
CA GLU A 66 -1.61 12.85 -18.08
C GLU A 66 -0.15 12.68 -18.51
N ALA A 67 0.77 12.57 -17.55
CA ALA A 67 2.21 12.40 -17.84
C ALA A 67 2.63 10.94 -18.11
N HIS A 68 1.77 9.95 -17.90
CA HIS A 68 2.16 8.53 -17.94
C HIS A 68 2.67 8.05 -19.31
N GLY A 69 2.26 8.69 -20.40
CA GLY A 69 2.65 8.29 -21.76
C GLY A 69 4.15 8.40 -22.05
N SER A 70 4.91 9.13 -21.22
CA SER A 70 6.38 9.25 -21.31
C SER A 70 7.12 8.26 -20.39
N LEU A 71 6.40 7.42 -19.62
CA LEU A 71 7.02 6.46 -18.72
C LEU A 71 7.40 5.18 -19.47
N ASP A 72 8.70 4.88 -19.45
CA ASP A 72 9.23 3.58 -19.87
C ASP A 72 9.55 2.77 -18.60
N LEU A 73 8.63 1.89 -18.21
CA LEU A 73 8.75 1.06 -17.03
C LEU A 73 8.77 -0.42 -17.41
N PRO A 74 9.46 -1.26 -16.61
CA PRO A 74 9.39 -2.70 -16.79
C PRO A 74 7.93 -3.18 -16.85
N PRO A 75 7.62 -4.18 -17.69
CA PRO A 75 6.27 -4.72 -17.78
C PRO A 75 5.73 -5.14 -16.39
N ARG A 76 4.43 -4.95 -16.17
CA ARG A 76 3.74 -5.31 -14.95
C ARG A 76 4.10 -4.45 -13.73
N THR A 77 4.76 -3.32 -13.91
CA THR A 77 4.97 -2.35 -12.83
C THR A 77 3.65 -1.66 -12.49
N VAL A 78 3.37 -1.55 -11.20
CA VAL A 78 2.26 -0.76 -10.64
C VAL A 78 2.86 0.38 -9.83
N LEU A 79 2.32 1.58 -9.99
CA LEU A 79 2.74 2.75 -9.23
C LEU A 79 1.79 2.95 -8.05
N ASN A 80 2.29 2.72 -6.83
CA ASN A 80 1.58 3.04 -5.59
C ASN A 80 1.84 4.50 -5.24
N VAL A 81 0.79 5.30 -5.26
CA VAL A 81 0.86 6.76 -5.07
C VAL A 81 0.09 7.12 -3.81
N ASN A 82 0.78 7.71 -2.84
CA ASN A 82 0.16 8.21 -1.61
C ASN A 82 0.26 9.75 -1.57
N ILE A 83 -0.88 10.40 -1.42
CA ILE A 83 -1.01 11.87 -1.49
C ILE A 83 -1.37 12.38 -0.09
N PRO A 84 -0.54 13.26 0.52
CA PRO A 84 -0.82 13.84 1.84
C PRO A 84 -2.11 14.68 1.85
N ASN A 85 -2.80 14.70 3.00
CA ASN A 85 -3.95 15.59 3.22
C ASN A 85 -3.49 17.01 3.56
N LEU A 86 -3.00 17.71 2.55
CA LEU A 86 -2.52 19.08 2.65
C LEU A 86 -3.11 19.93 1.53
N PRO A 87 -3.28 21.24 1.75
CA PRO A 87 -3.49 22.19 0.66
C PRO A 87 -2.39 22.07 -0.39
N ILE A 88 -2.74 22.30 -1.66
CA ILE A 88 -1.83 22.07 -2.79
C ILE A 88 -0.52 22.88 -2.67
N GLU A 89 -0.61 24.10 -2.15
CA GLU A 89 0.51 25.00 -1.92
C GLU A 89 1.45 24.54 -0.81
N HIS A 90 1.02 23.60 0.04
CA HIS A 90 1.82 23.00 1.09
C HIS A 90 2.43 21.65 0.68
N ILE A 91 2.08 21.12 -0.49
CA ILE A 91 2.75 19.95 -1.04
C ILE A 91 4.14 20.33 -1.53
N ARG A 92 5.16 19.73 -0.95
CA ARG A 92 6.56 20.03 -1.23
C ARG A 92 7.09 19.45 -2.54
N GLY A 93 6.29 18.63 -3.22
CA GLY A 93 6.64 17.99 -4.49
C GLY A 93 6.32 16.50 -4.49
N ILE A 94 6.96 15.77 -5.39
CA ILE A 94 6.80 14.33 -5.59
C ILE A 94 8.14 13.65 -5.31
N GLN A 95 8.12 12.53 -4.59
CA GLN A 95 9.31 11.72 -4.32
C GLN A 95 9.13 10.29 -4.80
N LEU A 96 10.17 9.76 -5.45
CA LEU A 96 10.33 8.34 -5.67
C LEU A 96 10.71 7.69 -4.34
N THR A 97 10.00 6.66 -3.95
CA THR A 97 10.14 6.02 -2.64
C THR A 97 10.24 4.50 -2.76
N ARG A 98 10.72 3.88 -1.71
CA ARG A 98 10.53 2.45 -1.43
C ARG A 98 9.47 2.26 -0.36
N LEU A 99 8.96 1.06 -0.23
CA LEU A 99 8.13 0.70 0.91
C LEU A 99 8.95 0.75 2.20
N GLY A 100 8.36 1.30 3.25
CA GLY A 100 8.84 1.10 4.61
C GLY A 100 8.22 -0.14 5.24
N HIS A 101 8.44 -0.32 6.55
CA HIS A 101 7.87 -1.42 7.32
C HIS A 101 7.16 -0.91 8.57
N ARG A 102 6.10 -1.63 8.98
CA ARG A 102 5.43 -1.36 10.24
C ARG A 102 6.00 -2.20 11.37
N ALA A 103 6.00 -1.63 12.56
CA ALA A 103 6.25 -2.38 13.77
C ALA A 103 5.19 -3.45 13.99
N ARG A 104 5.54 -4.44 14.79
CA ARG A 104 4.63 -5.52 15.15
C ARG A 104 3.33 -4.95 15.74
N ALA A 105 2.20 -5.48 15.30
CA ALA A 105 0.90 -5.15 15.88
C ALA A 105 0.85 -5.51 17.38
N ALA A 106 0.08 -4.76 18.17
CA ALA A 106 -0.19 -5.11 19.54
C ALA A 106 -0.92 -6.47 19.66
N ALA A 107 -0.86 -7.09 20.82
CA ALA A 107 -1.54 -8.35 21.06
C ALA A 107 -3.05 -8.23 20.83
N PRO A 108 -3.72 -9.26 20.31
CA PRO A 108 -5.17 -9.26 20.16
C PRO A 108 -5.86 -9.05 21.52
N LEU A 109 -6.89 -8.21 21.53
CA LEU A 109 -7.71 -7.97 22.73
C LEU A 109 -8.88 -8.95 22.75
N LYS A 110 -9.02 -9.70 23.85
CA LYS A 110 -10.19 -10.53 24.09
C LYS A 110 -11.40 -9.63 24.37
N VAL A 111 -12.50 -9.88 23.67
CA VAL A 111 -13.76 -9.16 23.85
C VAL A 111 -14.89 -10.16 23.97
N VAL A 112 -15.97 -9.74 24.63
CA VAL A 112 -17.21 -10.53 24.73
C VAL A 112 -18.31 -9.72 24.06
N ASP A 113 -19.04 -10.33 23.13
CA ASP A 113 -20.15 -9.65 22.48
C ASP A 113 -21.37 -9.50 23.45
N PRO A 114 -22.39 -8.70 23.10
CA PRO A 114 -23.58 -8.53 23.96
C PRO A 114 -24.37 -9.82 24.25
N ARG A 115 -24.09 -10.91 23.52
CA ARG A 115 -24.72 -12.23 23.72
C ARG A 115 -23.85 -13.17 24.52
N GLY A 116 -22.74 -12.69 25.08
CA GLY A 116 -21.82 -13.47 25.91
C GLY A 116 -20.82 -14.32 25.11
N LYS A 117 -20.74 -14.16 23.77
CA LYS A 117 -19.79 -14.91 22.94
C LYS A 117 -18.42 -14.26 22.98
N GLU A 118 -17.42 -15.07 23.30
CA GLU A 118 -16.02 -14.62 23.29
C GLU A 118 -15.50 -14.46 21.84
N GLY A 119 -14.69 -13.43 21.62
CA GLY A 119 -14.00 -13.14 20.39
C GLY A 119 -12.69 -12.42 20.66
N TYR A 120 -11.92 -12.16 19.59
CA TYR A 120 -10.69 -11.39 19.68
C TYR A 120 -10.74 -10.22 18.72
N TRP A 121 -10.40 -9.04 19.24
CA TRP A 121 -10.17 -7.88 18.41
C TRP A 121 -8.71 -7.87 17.97
N ILE A 122 -8.47 -7.99 16.67
CA ILE A 122 -7.11 -7.89 16.14
C ILE A 122 -6.71 -6.42 16.13
N ALA A 123 -5.62 -6.11 16.80
CA ALA A 123 -5.11 -4.76 16.86
C ALA A 123 -4.69 -4.25 15.45
N ALA A 124 -4.70 -2.93 15.27
CA ALA A 124 -4.13 -2.30 14.10
C ALA A 124 -2.63 -2.62 13.99
N ALA A 125 -2.08 -2.55 12.79
CA ALA A 125 -0.63 -2.58 12.61
C ALA A 125 0.03 -1.47 13.45
N GLY A 126 1.26 -1.73 13.91
CA GLY A 126 2.04 -0.75 14.65
C GLY A 126 2.45 0.46 13.82
N ASP A 127 3.09 1.41 14.46
CA ASP A 127 3.69 2.57 13.81
C ASP A 127 4.77 2.15 12.80
N ALA A 128 5.30 3.11 12.03
CA ALA A 128 6.39 2.82 11.11
C ALA A 128 7.67 2.48 11.88
N GLU A 129 8.18 1.25 11.75
CA GLU A 129 9.48 0.82 12.28
C GLU A 129 10.60 1.25 11.34
N ASP A 130 10.42 1.01 10.03
CA ASP A 130 11.24 1.57 8.98
C ASP A 130 10.49 2.70 8.29
N GLY A 131 10.49 3.87 8.89
CA GLY A 131 9.86 5.11 8.41
C GLY A 131 10.88 6.21 8.08
N GLY A 132 12.17 5.87 7.91
CA GLY A 132 13.25 6.80 7.66
C GLY A 132 13.30 7.37 6.24
N PRO A 133 14.28 8.23 5.93
CA PRO A 133 14.44 8.83 4.61
C PRO A 133 14.43 7.82 3.47
N GLY A 134 13.75 8.16 2.37
CA GLY A 134 13.58 7.29 1.20
C GLY A 134 12.37 6.36 1.27
N THR A 135 11.70 6.26 2.43
CA THR A 135 10.46 5.48 2.54
C THR A 135 9.24 6.31 2.17
N ASP A 136 8.18 5.62 1.81
CA ASP A 136 6.86 6.19 1.55
C ASP A 136 6.26 6.85 2.81
N PHE A 137 6.47 6.28 3.99
CA PHE A 137 6.09 6.90 5.26
C PHE A 137 6.75 8.26 5.45
N HIS A 138 8.07 8.33 5.27
CA HIS A 138 8.81 9.58 5.44
C HIS A 138 8.36 10.64 4.45
N ALA A 139 8.22 10.29 3.17
CA ALA A 139 7.81 11.22 2.14
C ALA A 139 6.46 11.85 2.46
N VAL A 140 5.44 11.04 2.78
CA VAL A 140 4.09 11.51 3.13
C VAL A 140 4.13 12.38 4.38
N MET A 141 4.85 11.97 5.43
CA MET A 141 4.99 12.73 6.67
C MET A 141 5.65 14.09 6.43
N GLN A 142 6.59 14.19 5.50
CA GLN A 142 7.25 15.43 5.12
C GLN A 142 6.47 16.28 4.11
N GLY A 143 5.24 15.90 3.75
CA GLY A 143 4.39 16.64 2.84
C GLY A 143 4.71 16.43 1.35
N TYR A 144 5.36 15.35 0.99
CA TYR A 144 5.57 14.95 -0.41
C TYR A 144 4.55 13.92 -0.85
N VAL A 145 4.14 13.99 -2.11
CA VAL A 145 3.47 12.86 -2.77
C VAL A 145 4.50 11.75 -2.93
N SER A 146 4.22 10.59 -2.39
CA SER A 146 5.06 9.40 -2.50
C SER A 146 4.67 8.60 -3.75
N ILE A 147 5.65 8.17 -4.54
CA ILE A 147 5.46 7.20 -5.63
C ILE A 147 6.40 6.03 -5.41
N THR A 148 5.84 4.86 -5.16
CA THR A 148 6.58 3.60 -4.98
C THR A 148 6.24 2.66 -6.14
N PRO A 149 7.23 2.27 -6.96
CA PRO A 149 7.01 1.24 -7.97
C PRO A 149 6.90 -0.14 -7.30
N LEU A 150 5.84 -0.87 -7.62
CA LEU A 150 5.58 -2.21 -7.11
C LEU A 150 5.68 -3.22 -8.25
N GLN A 151 6.19 -4.39 -7.92
CA GLN A 151 6.16 -5.59 -8.76
C GLN A 151 5.29 -6.66 -8.12
N LEU A 152 4.74 -7.55 -8.94
CA LEU A 152 3.89 -8.64 -8.46
C LEU A 152 4.68 -9.81 -7.90
N ASP A 153 5.86 -10.07 -8.48
CA ASP A 153 6.67 -11.22 -8.10
C ASP A 153 7.21 -11.04 -6.67
N ARG A 154 6.78 -11.92 -5.79
CA ARG A 154 7.21 -12.00 -4.39
C ARG A 154 8.11 -13.20 -4.14
N THR A 155 8.55 -13.88 -5.19
CA THR A 155 9.45 -15.00 -5.07
C THR A 155 10.81 -14.51 -4.56
N PHE A 156 11.24 -15.04 -3.42
CA PHE A 156 12.54 -14.72 -2.86
C PHE A 156 13.56 -15.75 -3.36
N SER A 157 14.09 -15.51 -4.57
CA SER A 157 14.98 -16.44 -5.26
C SER A 157 16.27 -16.70 -4.51
N ASP A 158 16.75 -15.76 -3.70
CA ASP A 158 17.99 -15.91 -2.93
C ASP A 158 17.88 -16.99 -1.84
N ALA A 159 16.64 -17.36 -1.46
CA ALA A 159 16.42 -18.45 -0.50
C ALA A 159 16.45 -19.85 -1.15
N PHE A 160 16.49 -19.96 -2.48
CA PHE A 160 16.35 -21.25 -3.16
C PHE A 160 17.46 -22.23 -2.81
N SER A 161 18.72 -21.79 -2.81
CA SER A 161 19.86 -22.66 -2.48
C SER A 161 19.76 -23.23 -1.07
N SER A 162 19.34 -22.43 -0.11
CA SER A 162 19.17 -22.86 1.28
C SER A 162 18.02 -23.85 1.44
N LEU A 163 16.90 -23.58 0.73
CA LEU A 163 15.74 -24.48 0.74
C LEU A 163 16.03 -25.79 0.03
N ASP A 164 16.76 -25.77 -1.08
CA ASP A 164 17.10 -26.97 -1.85
C ASP A 164 17.97 -27.94 -1.00
N GLY A 165 18.98 -27.39 -0.31
CA GLY A 165 19.77 -28.19 0.62
C GLY A 165 18.97 -28.79 1.78
N TRP A 166 17.97 -28.02 2.31
CA TRP A 166 17.08 -28.55 3.35
C TRP A 166 16.17 -29.66 2.81
N LEU A 167 15.62 -29.48 1.59
CA LEU A 167 14.75 -30.49 0.95
C LEU A 167 15.48 -31.78 0.60
N GLU A 168 16.77 -31.73 0.26
CA GLU A 168 17.57 -32.93 0.02
C GLU A 168 17.60 -33.84 1.26
N GLY A 169 17.64 -33.26 2.46
CA GLY A 169 17.57 -34.00 3.71
C GLY A 169 16.23 -34.67 4.03
N LEU A 170 15.17 -34.33 3.25
CA LEU A 170 13.82 -34.88 3.39
C LEU A 170 13.45 -35.93 2.32
N ARG A 171 14.28 -36.09 1.32
CA ARG A 171 14.13 -37.10 0.23
C ARG A 171 14.79 -38.40 0.63
#